data_f0e4ca9f34754c6734c6d558efc32616
#
_entry.id   f0e4ca9f34754c6734c6d558efc32616
#
_cell.length_a   1.000
_cell.length_b   1.000
_cell.length_c   1.000
_cell.angle_alpha   90.00
_cell.angle_beta   90.00
_cell.angle_gamma   90.00
#
_symmetry.space_group_name_H-M   'P 1'
#
loop_
_entity.id
_entity.type
_entity.pdbx_description
1 polymer ?
#
loop_
_entity_poly.entity_id
_entity_poly.type
_entity_poly.pdbx_seq_one_letter_code
_entity_poly.pdbx_strand_id
1 'polypeptide(L)'
;MLPDRPLAAKHFTRLLAAQVLDEGMPAGVSVLNLNVPRAATPWTELRKTVQSHQPYYVRSKQASTRPLHLPFQLPLDIVVDWTNLEPGTDIHTVAHDAVASVTPLTWRMTAATEWTPRPTSDKGESATGRGAPWI
;
A
#
# COMPACT_ATOMS: atom_id res chain seq x y z
N MET A 1 11.65 -14.62 28.41
CA MET A 1 12.55 -13.92 27.46
C MET A 1 11.77 -13.74 26.17
N LEU A 2 11.31 -12.54 25.86
CA LEU A 2 10.64 -12.28 24.57
C LEU A 2 11.69 -12.46 23.48
N PRO A 3 11.39 -13.20 22.37
CA PRO A 3 12.32 -13.30 21.26
C PRO A 3 12.65 -11.90 20.75
N ASP A 4 13.91 -11.70 20.42
CA ASP A 4 14.48 -10.42 19.97
C ASP A 4 13.80 -10.04 18.65
N ARG A 5 12.67 -9.33 18.78
CA ARG A 5 11.70 -9.00 17.71
C ARG A 5 12.26 -8.27 16.49
N PRO A 6 13.43 -7.61 16.54
CA PRO A 6 13.97 -6.94 15.37
C PRO A 6 14.91 -7.79 14.51
N LEU A 7 15.25 -9.04 14.88
CA LEU A 7 16.30 -9.80 14.17
C LEU A 7 15.93 -10.10 12.72
N ALA A 8 14.71 -10.58 12.47
CA ALA A 8 14.27 -10.87 11.12
C ALA A 8 14.19 -9.60 10.27
N ALA A 9 13.59 -8.52 10.80
CA ALA A 9 13.50 -7.24 10.10
C ALA A 9 14.89 -6.66 9.79
N LYS A 10 15.83 -6.70 10.73
CA LYS A 10 17.22 -6.29 10.49
C LYS A 10 17.88 -7.14 9.41
N HIS A 11 17.68 -8.46 9.44
CA HIS A 11 18.23 -9.39 8.47
C HIS A 11 17.75 -9.04 7.06
N PHE A 12 16.43 -8.96 6.83
CA PHE A 12 15.89 -8.67 5.52
C PHE A 12 16.21 -7.25 5.04
N THR A 13 16.21 -6.25 5.93
CA THR A 13 16.63 -4.89 5.58
C THR A 13 18.08 -4.87 5.09
N ARG A 14 19.00 -5.55 5.77
CA ARG A 14 20.39 -5.63 5.35
C ARG A 14 20.57 -6.35 4.03
N LEU A 15 19.84 -7.45 3.82
CA LEU A 15 19.86 -8.21 2.58
C LEU A 15 19.41 -7.36 1.40
N LEU A 16 18.27 -6.67 1.52
CA LEU A 16 17.75 -5.79 0.48
C LEU A 16 18.65 -4.56 0.26
N ALA A 17 19.19 -3.97 1.33
CA ALA A 17 20.12 -2.85 1.22
C ALA A 17 21.42 -3.26 0.51
N ALA A 18 21.98 -4.41 0.83
CA ALA A 18 23.16 -4.93 0.14
C ALA A 18 22.86 -5.14 -1.36
N GLN A 19 21.76 -5.76 -1.68
CA GLN A 19 21.35 -5.96 -3.07
C GLN A 19 21.21 -4.64 -3.83
N VAL A 20 20.55 -3.63 -3.23
CA VAL A 20 20.40 -2.30 -3.87
C VAL A 20 21.74 -1.58 -4.01
N LEU A 21 22.66 -1.75 -3.07
CA LEU A 21 24.01 -1.15 -3.17
C LEU A 21 24.87 -1.80 -4.25
N ASP A 22 24.72 -3.10 -4.45
CA ASP A 22 25.51 -3.86 -5.43
C ASP A 22 24.94 -3.75 -6.85
N GLU A 23 23.61 -3.85 -6.99
CA GLU A 23 22.93 -3.97 -8.29
C GLU A 23 22.19 -2.68 -8.71
N GLY A 24 22.01 -1.73 -7.78
CA GLY A 24 21.15 -0.57 -7.95
C GLY A 24 19.67 -0.89 -7.69
N MET A 25 18.85 0.15 -7.65
CA MET A 25 17.40 0.00 -7.58
C MET A 25 16.86 -0.53 -8.91
N PRO A 26 15.94 -1.52 -8.92
CA PRO A 26 15.36 -2.03 -10.16
C PRO A 26 14.69 -0.92 -10.98
N ALA A 27 14.73 -1.05 -12.30
CA ALA A 27 14.18 -0.04 -13.21
C ALA A 27 12.69 0.23 -12.90
N GLY A 28 12.34 1.51 -12.76
CA GLY A 28 10.97 1.95 -12.45
C GLY A 28 10.56 1.81 -10.98
N VAL A 29 11.39 1.24 -10.14
CA VAL A 29 11.14 1.14 -8.69
C VAL A 29 11.74 2.33 -7.96
N SER A 30 10.95 2.96 -7.10
CA SER A 30 11.38 4.09 -6.27
C SER A 30 11.53 3.71 -4.80
N VAL A 31 10.78 2.71 -4.35
CA VAL A 31 10.74 2.26 -2.96
C VAL A 31 10.55 0.75 -2.91
N LEU A 32 11.23 0.10 -1.98
CA LEU A 32 10.95 -1.27 -1.58
C LEU A 32 10.21 -1.25 -0.23
N ASN A 33 8.93 -1.65 -0.25
CA ASN A 33 8.12 -1.76 0.97
C ASN A 33 8.29 -3.17 1.56
N LEU A 34 8.96 -3.25 2.70
CA LEU A 34 9.22 -4.51 3.40
C LEU A 34 8.26 -4.67 4.57
N ASN A 35 7.47 -5.74 4.56
CA ASN A 35 6.61 -6.14 5.66
C ASN A 35 7.07 -7.50 6.21
N VAL A 36 7.31 -7.56 7.52
CA VAL A 36 7.83 -8.75 8.19
C VAL A 36 6.85 -9.23 9.23
N PRO A 37 6.35 -10.48 9.14
CA PRO A 37 5.45 -11.05 10.14
C PRO A 37 6.10 -11.04 11.53
N ARG A 38 5.27 -10.89 12.55
CA ARG A 38 5.73 -10.83 13.95
C ARG A 38 6.52 -12.07 14.38
N ALA A 39 6.17 -13.24 13.85
CA ALA A 39 6.80 -14.51 14.16
C ALA A 39 7.97 -14.87 13.23
N ALA A 40 8.31 -13.98 12.28
CA ALA A 40 9.37 -14.24 11.32
C ALA A 40 10.74 -14.39 11.99
N THR A 41 11.55 -15.26 11.41
CA THR A 41 12.96 -15.46 11.73
C THR A 41 13.83 -15.08 10.52
N PRO A 42 15.15 -14.99 10.63
CA PRO A 42 16.03 -14.80 9.49
C PRO A 42 15.93 -15.90 8.41
N TRP A 43 15.33 -17.03 8.72
CA TRP A 43 15.12 -18.17 7.82
C TRP A 43 13.73 -18.19 7.18
N THR A 44 12.85 -17.24 7.56
CA THR A 44 11.54 -17.09 6.94
C THR A 44 11.74 -16.69 5.48
N GLU A 45 10.92 -17.23 4.58
CA GLU A 45 10.92 -16.86 3.17
C GLU A 45 10.68 -15.33 3.01
N LEU A 46 11.38 -14.72 2.05
CA LEU A 46 11.13 -13.36 1.60
C LEU A 46 10.53 -13.43 0.19
N ARG A 47 9.29 -12.99 0.03
CA ARG A 47 8.53 -13.08 -1.22
C ARG A 47 8.28 -11.71 -1.82
N LYS A 48 8.49 -11.60 -3.15
CA LYS A 48 8.04 -10.44 -3.91
C LYS A 48 6.52 -10.45 -4.01
N THR A 49 5.89 -9.32 -3.72
CA THR A 49 4.42 -9.17 -3.70
C THR A 49 3.98 -7.94 -4.48
N VAL A 50 2.68 -7.82 -4.66
CA VAL A 50 2.02 -6.59 -5.11
C VAL A 50 1.29 -5.95 -3.94
N GLN A 51 1.10 -4.64 -4.00
CA GLN A 51 0.33 -3.93 -2.98
C GLN A 51 -1.14 -4.31 -3.09
N SER A 52 -1.76 -4.64 -1.95
CA SER A 52 -3.21 -4.89 -1.91
C SER A 52 -4.00 -3.63 -2.22
N HIS A 53 -5.08 -3.79 -2.97
CA HIS A 53 -6.08 -2.74 -3.21
C HIS A 53 -7.17 -2.72 -2.13
N GLN A 54 -7.19 -3.70 -1.24
CA GLN A 54 -8.16 -3.76 -0.15
C GLN A 54 -7.88 -2.68 0.88
N PRO A 55 -8.90 -1.96 1.36
CA PRO A 55 -8.72 -0.98 2.43
C PRO A 55 -8.32 -1.70 3.73
N TYR A 56 -7.21 -1.29 4.31
CA TYR A 56 -6.73 -1.80 5.60
C TYR A 56 -7.22 -0.94 6.76
N TYR A 57 -7.19 0.37 6.56
CA TYR A 57 -7.62 1.36 7.54
C TYR A 57 -8.71 2.25 6.97
N VAL A 58 -9.71 2.54 7.78
CA VAL A 58 -10.67 3.61 7.51
C VAL A 58 -10.66 4.60 8.66
N ARG A 59 -11.05 5.83 8.38
CA ARG A 59 -11.23 6.84 9.41
C ARG A 59 -12.37 6.43 10.33
N SER A 60 -12.10 6.34 11.64
CA SER A 60 -13.16 6.06 12.62
C SER A 60 -14.22 7.15 12.64
N LYS A 61 -15.49 6.76 12.69
CA LYS A 61 -16.61 7.70 12.83
C LYS A 61 -16.57 8.48 14.14
N GLN A 62 -15.88 7.99 15.15
CA GLN A 62 -15.72 8.67 16.45
C GLN A 62 -14.78 9.88 16.39
N ALA A 63 -14.03 10.06 15.30
CA ALA A 63 -13.08 11.16 15.14
C ALA A 63 -13.72 12.55 14.99
N SER A 64 -15.01 12.63 14.70
CA SER A 64 -15.69 13.90 14.38
C SER A 64 -16.06 14.77 15.57
N THR A 65 -15.87 14.30 16.79
CA THR A 65 -16.30 15.01 18.02
C THR A 65 -15.16 15.56 18.88
N ARG A 66 -13.89 15.42 18.46
CA ARG A 66 -12.75 15.93 19.24
C ARG A 66 -12.45 17.40 18.94
N PRO A 67 -12.21 18.22 19.97
CA PRO A 67 -11.76 19.59 19.81
C PRO A 67 -10.41 19.66 19.08
N LEU A 68 -10.26 20.58 18.12
CA LEU A 68 -9.08 20.76 17.29
C LEU A 68 -7.76 21.10 18.04
N HIS A 69 -7.82 21.46 19.31
CA HIS A 69 -6.67 21.86 20.12
C HIS A 69 -5.98 20.75 20.90
N LEU A 70 -6.48 19.50 20.80
CA LEU A 70 -5.85 18.36 21.43
C LEU A 70 -4.86 17.67 20.46
N PRO A 71 -3.79 17.03 20.97
CA PRO A 71 -2.87 16.27 20.14
C PRO A 71 -3.64 15.32 19.20
N PHE A 72 -3.45 15.48 17.90
CA PHE A 72 -4.21 14.77 16.89
C PHE A 72 -3.71 13.33 16.77
N GLN A 73 -4.45 12.39 17.31
CA GLN A 73 -4.36 10.99 16.92
C GLN A 73 -5.47 10.73 15.91
N LEU A 74 -5.08 10.36 14.68
CA LEU A 74 -6.05 9.86 13.70
C LEU A 74 -6.60 8.53 14.22
N PRO A 75 -7.84 8.47 14.72
CA PRO A 75 -8.43 7.19 15.05
C PRO A 75 -8.72 6.47 13.73
N LEU A 76 -8.01 5.36 13.52
CA LEU A 76 -8.16 4.49 12.36
C LEU A 76 -8.75 3.16 12.84
N ASP A 77 -9.81 2.74 12.17
CA ASP A 77 -10.39 1.41 12.36
C ASP A 77 -9.78 0.44 11.33
N ILE A 78 -9.41 -0.74 11.76
CA ILE A 78 -8.98 -1.82 10.87
C ILE A 78 -10.24 -2.46 10.28
N VAL A 79 -10.36 -2.43 8.95
CA VAL A 79 -11.54 -2.92 8.22
C VAL A 79 -11.23 -4.05 7.26
N VAL A 80 -10.01 -4.58 7.32
CA VAL A 80 -9.60 -5.64 6.41
C VAL A 80 -10.46 -6.89 6.65
N ASP A 81 -10.94 -7.49 5.56
CA ASP A 81 -11.59 -8.81 5.59
C ASP A 81 -10.51 -9.90 5.53
N TRP A 82 -10.13 -10.41 6.70
CA TRP A 82 -9.10 -11.44 6.84
C TRP A 82 -9.46 -12.78 6.18
N THR A 83 -10.74 -13.01 5.87
CA THR A 83 -11.21 -14.24 5.26
C THR A 83 -11.17 -14.22 3.75
N ASN A 84 -11.02 -13.03 3.16
CA ASN A 84 -11.05 -12.83 1.70
C ASN A 84 -9.90 -11.93 1.22
N LEU A 85 -8.68 -12.27 1.62
CA LEU A 85 -7.49 -11.56 1.18
C LEU A 85 -7.11 -11.95 -0.24
N GLU A 86 -6.68 -10.97 -1.04
CA GLU A 86 -6.21 -11.20 -2.41
C GLU A 86 -4.87 -11.97 -2.41
N PRO A 87 -4.81 -13.18 -2.99
CA PRO A 87 -3.56 -13.95 -3.06
C PRO A 87 -2.44 -13.18 -3.78
N GLY A 88 -1.20 -13.33 -3.29
CA GLY A 88 -0.02 -12.67 -3.87
C GLY A 88 0.17 -11.21 -3.47
N THR A 89 -0.74 -10.65 -2.68
CA THR A 89 -0.59 -9.30 -2.12
C THR A 89 0.27 -9.32 -0.85
N ASP A 90 0.76 -8.14 -0.46
CA ASP A 90 1.54 -7.93 0.75
C ASP A 90 0.76 -8.32 2.02
N ILE A 91 -0.51 -7.95 2.12
CA ILE A 91 -1.36 -8.29 3.26
C ILE A 91 -1.58 -9.80 3.34
N HIS A 92 -1.94 -10.45 2.23
CA HIS A 92 -2.15 -11.90 2.19
C HIS A 92 -0.88 -12.64 2.60
N THR A 93 0.27 -12.27 2.02
CA THR A 93 1.56 -12.92 2.27
C THR A 93 1.97 -12.83 3.75
N VAL A 94 1.76 -11.67 4.38
CA VAL A 94 2.16 -11.46 5.78
C VAL A 94 1.15 -12.07 6.75
N ALA A 95 -0.15 -11.90 6.50
CA ALA A 95 -1.19 -12.27 7.46
C ALA A 95 -1.63 -13.74 7.33
N HIS A 96 -1.71 -14.27 6.11
CA HIS A 96 -2.18 -15.62 5.83
C HIS A 96 -1.01 -16.61 5.70
N ASP A 97 -0.01 -16.29 4.87
CA ASP A 97 1.10 -17.20 4.61
C ASP A 97 2.20 -17.14 5.68
N ALA A 98 2.17 -16.14 6.55
CA ALA A 98 3.20 -15.87 7.57
C ALA A 98 4.63 -15.73 7.00
N VAL A 99 4.75 -15.21 5.78
CA VAL A 99 5.97 -15.02 4.99
C VAL A 99 6.31 -13.53 4.94
N ALA A 100 7.58 -13.18 4.93
CA ALA A 100 8.01 -11.79 4.73
C ALA A 100 7.72 -11.35 3.30
N SER A 101 7.23 -10.14 3.14
CA SER A 101 6.88 -9.59 1.83
C SER A 101 7.74 -8.39 1.48
N VAL A 102 8.18 -8.30 0.22
CA VAL A 102 8.77 -7.10 -0.35
C VAL A 102 7.98 -6.67 -1.58
N THR A 103 7.41 -5.47 -1.53
CA THR A 103 6.63 -4.89 -2.61
C THR A 103 7.42 -3.77 -3.27
N PRO A 104 7.83 -3.92 -4.54
CA PRO A 104 8.44 -2.82 -5.29
C PRO A 104 7.36 -1.79 -5.63
N LEU A 105 7.57 -0.54 -5.22
CA LEU A 105 6.65 0.56 -5.42
C LEU A 105 7.27 1.64 -6.30
N THR A 106 6.41 2.38 -7.00
CA THR A 106 6.78 3.60 -7.71
C THR A 106 6.04 4.80 -7.10
N TRP A 107 6.69 5.95 -7.08
CA TRP A 107 6.05 7.21 -6.71
C TRP A 107 5.32 7.87 -7.89
N ARG A 108 5.46 7.32 -9.10
CA ARG A 108 4.76 7.82 -10.29
C ARG A 108 3.29 7.43 -10.20
N MET A 109 2.43 8.42 -10.02
CA MET A 109 0.98 8.23 -9.95
C MET A 109 0.30 8.31 -11.32
N THR A 110 1.03 8.68 -12.36
CA THR A 110 0.51 8.72 -13.74
C THR A 110 0.41 7.31 -14.27
N ALA A 111 -0.81 6.89 -14.64
CA ALA A 111 -1.01 5.60 -15.29
C ALA A 111 -0.35 5.58 -16.67
N ALA A 112 0.29 4.46 -17.04
CA ALA A 112 0.73 4.22 -18.38
C ALA A 112 -0.51 3.88 -19.24
N THR A 113 -0.99 4.84 -20.02
CA THR A 113 -2.21 4.69 -20.83
C THR A 113 -2.10 5.49 -22.12
N GLU A 114 -2.66 4.95 -23.16
CA GLU A 114 -2.85 5.62 -24.46
C GLU A 114 -4.09 6.54 -24.47
N TRP A 115 -4.77 6.70 -23.31
CA TRP A 115 -5.94 7.53 -23.23
C TRP A 115 -5.61 9.00 -23.50
N THR A 116 -6.36 9.61 -24.42
CA THR A 116 -6.31 11.05 -24.73
C THR A 116 -7.69 11.66 -24.53
N PRO A 117 -7.78 12.89 -24.02
CA PRO A 117 -9.07 13.58 -23.95
C PRO A 117 -9.62 13.83 -25.36
N ARG A 118 -10.92 13.74 -25.51
CA ARG A 118 -11.57 14.15 -26.76
C ARG A 118 -11.36 15.66 -26.94
N PRO A 119 -11.05 16.12 -28.16
CA PRO A 119 -10.99 17.55 -28.42
C PRO A 119 -12.33 18.17 -28.08
N THR A 120 -12.32 19.30 -27.40
CA THR A 120 -13.51 20.13 -27.19
C THR A 120 -13.93 20.59 -28.58
N SER A 121 -15.02 20.05 -29.11
CA SER A 121 -15.62 20.57 -30.35
C SER A 121 -15.97 22.04 -30.13
N ASP A 122 -15.45 22.88 -30.99
CA ASP A 122 -15.67 24.31 -30.98
C ASP A 122 -17.19 24.56 -31.03
N LYS A 123 -17.70 25.32 -30.10
CA LYS A 123 -18.97 25.94 -29.93
C LYS A 123 -20.06 25.64 -30.96
N GLY A 124 -21.11 24.96 -30.58
CA GLY A 124 -22.36 25.07 -31.31
C GLY A 124 -23.37 23.93 -31.20
N GLU A 125 -23.48 23.23 -30.06
CA GLU A 125 -24.71 22.49 -29.80
C GLU A 125 -25.05 22.50 -28.30
N SER A 126 -26.10 23.17 -27.99
CA SER A 126 -26.78 23.23 -26.71
C SER A 126 -27.07 21.82 -26.21
N ALA A 127 -26.30 21.33 -25.29
CA ALA A 127 -26.62 20.13 -24.53
C ALA A 127 -27.70 20.51 -23.51
N THR A 128 -28.93 20.30 -23.92
CA THR A 128 -30.07 20.19 -22.98
C THR A 128 -29.83 19.00 -22.07
N GLY A 129 -29.57 19.28 -20.81
CA GLY A 129 -29.93 18.58 -19.62
C GLY A 129 -29.71 17.08 -19.53
N ARG A 130 -28.78 16.69 -18.68
CA ARG A 130 -29.06 15.84 -17.51
C ARG A 130 -27.93 16.01 -16.52
N GLY A 131 -28.20 16.81 -15.49
CA GLY A 131 -27.34 16.91 -14.34
C GLY A 131 -27.28 15.57 -13.63
N ALA A 132 -26.07 15.00 -13.50
CA ALA A 132 -25.78 14.00 -12.49
C ALA A 132 -25.36 14.74 -11.22
N PRO A 133 -25.95 14.48 -10.06
CA PRO A 133 -25.51 15.09 -8.82
C PRO A 133 -24.21 14.42 -8.39
N TRP A 134 -23.14 15.20 -8.41
CA TRP A 134 -21.90 14.85 -7.72
C TRP A 134 -22.00 15.40 -6.29
N ILE A 135 -22.36 14.58 -5.36
CA ILE A 135 -22.14 14.82 -3.93
C ILE A 135 -21.49 13.57 -3.35
#